data_0c89a35391ec36e9397a669d896dfe92
#
_entry.id   0c89a35391ec36e9397a669d896dfe92
#
_cell.length_a   1.000
_cell.length_b   1.000
_cell.length_c   1.000
_cell.angle_alpha   90.00
_cell.angle_beta   90.00
_cell.angle_gamma   90.00
#
_symmetry.space_group_name_H-M   'P 1'
#
loop_
_entity.id
_entity.type
_entity.pdbx_description
1 polymer ?
#
loop_
_entity_poly.entity_id
_entity_poly.type
_entity_poly.pdbx_seq_one_letter_code
_entity_poly.pdbx_strand_id
1 'polypeptide(L)'
;MSTLAHDASLDGTPAGTDVAASRVTAGLVFALVSAISFGMSGALARGLIETGWSPGAMTLVRVALAAGALTPFGLVALRGRWGLLRRNLGLLAAYGAIAVVGAPFCYFSAVQHMQVGPAILIEFTAPAVVVVYLWLRHAQRPGRMTLAGAGLAALGLVLVLDLVSGASLSVPGVLWALGAMVGCATYFIISADEDNGLPPLVLAWAGLVVGALGLAVLAVVGLLPMRASTASTSYADVDVAWWVPLLVLGLVTAALAYVAGIAAGRRLGSRLASFVALLEVVASVFWAWLLLHELPGAVQLLGGILILAGVVAVKLGERSVVTREPAPA
;
A
#
# COMPACT_ATOMS: atom_id res chain seq x y z
N MET A 1 -1.26 -44.53 -59.30
CA MET A 1 0.14 -44.56 -58.89
C MET A 1 0.49 -43.22 -58.27
N SER A 2 1.03 -43.33 -57.08
CA SER A 2 1.78 -42.35 -56.32
C SER A 2 1.06 -41.09 -55.82
N THR A 3 0.54 -41.17 -54.61
CA THR A 3 0.26 -40.17 -53.62
C THR A 3 1.52 -39.46 -53.18
N LEU A 4 1.55 -38.14 -53.21
CA LEU A 4 2.49 -37.33 -52.45
C LEU A 4 1.70 -36.64 -51.38
N ALA A 5 1.83 -37.16 -50.15
CA ALA A 5 1.40 -36.51 -48.93
C ALA A 5 2.31 -35.26 -48.72
N HIS A 6 1.72 -34.11 -48.68
CA HIS A 6 2.37 -32.86 -48.29
C HIS A 6 2.29 -32.75 -46.78
N ASP A 7 3.39 -33.00 -46.17
CA ASP A 7 3.61 -32.87 -44.71
C ASP A 7 3.66 -31.37 -44.41
N ALA A 8 2.53 -30.79 -44.01
CA ALA A 8 2.48 -29.44 -43.46
C ALA A 8 2.85 -29.51 -41.99
N SER A 9 4.10 -29.29 -41.67
CA SER A 9 4.58 -29.01 -40.33
C SER A 9 3.88 -27.77 -39.79
N LEU A 10 2.90 -28.03 -38.93
CA LEU A 10 2.26 -27.00 -38.11
C LEU A 10 3.27 -26.50 -37.07
N ASP A 11 4.00 -25.44 -37.41
CA ASP A 11 4.68 -24.60 -36.45
C ASP A 11 3.63 -23.87 -35.60
N GLY A 12 3.04 -24.59 -34.70
CA GLY A 12 2.12 -24.09 -33.68
C GLY A 12 2.85 -23.53 -32.48
N THR A 13 3.57 -22.43 -32.63
CA THR A 13 3.97 -21.62 -31.48
C THR A 13 2.71 -20.97 -30.91
N PRO A 14 2.39 -21.22 -29.64
CA PRO A 14 1.15 -20.70 -29.07
C PRO A 14 1.30 -19.20 -28.81
N ALA A 15 0.74 -18.37 -29.67
CA ALA A 15 0.63 -16.92 -29.50
C ALA A 15 0.01 -16.50 -28.14
N GLY A 16 -0.62 -17.45 -27.44
CA GLY A 16 -1.22 -17.23 -26.13
C GLY A 16 -0.23 -17.18 -24.95
N THR A 17 0.90 -17.88 -25.07
CA THR A 17 1.92 -17.92 -23.98
C THR A 17 2.72 -16.61 -23.94
N ASP A 18 3.02 -16.02 -25.06
CA ASP A 18 3.76 -14.75 -25.13
C ASP A 18 2.94 -13.56 -24.61
N VAL A 19 1.64 -13.55 -24.89
CA VAL A 19 0.73 -12.50 -24.38
C VAL A 19 0.54 -12.62 -22.86
N ALA A 20 0.42 -13.84 -22.34
CA ALA A 20 0.31 -14.07 -20.90
C ALA A 20 1.60 -13.70 -20.17
N ALA A 21 2.77 -14.10 -20.70
CA ALA A 21 4.07 -13.75 -20.14
C ALA A 21 4.31 -12.23 -20.15
N SER A 22 3.98 -11.55 -21.23
CA SER A 22 4.06 -10.09 -21.34
C SER A 22 3.16 -9.37 -20.34
N ARG A 23 1.93 -9.88 -20.10
CA ARG A 23 1.00 -9.32 -19.11
C ARG A 23 1.51 -9.45 -17.69
N VAL A 24 2.09 -10.60 -17.32
CA VAL A 24 2.70 -10.83 -16.00
C VAL A 24 3.91 -9.93 -15.79
N THR A 25 4.80 -9.86 -16.80
CA THR A 25 6.00 -9.00 -16.74
C THR A 25 5.62 -7.53 -16.56
N ALA A 26 4.67 -7.02 -17.35
CA ALA A 26 4.17 -5.66 -17.18
C ALA A 26 3.54 -5.44 -15.79
N GLY A 27 2.81 -6.42 -15.27
CA GLY A 27 2.25 -6.40 -13.93
C GLY A 27 3.32 -6.30 -12.84
N LEU A 28 4.41 -7.06 -12.95
CA LEU A 28 5.54 -7.01 -12.01
C LEU A 28 6.26 -5.66 -12.05
N VAL A 29 6.47 -5.08 -13.24
CA VAL A 29 7.06 -3.74 -13.38
C VAL A 29 6.20 -2.69 -12.68
N PHE A 30 4.88 -2.70 -12.90
CA PHE A 30 3.97 -1.79 -12.21
C PHE A 30 3.98 -1.99 -10.69
N ALA A 31 4.01 -3.22 -10.21
CA ALA A 31 4.09 -3.51 -8.79
C ALA A 31 5.39 -3.01 -8.17
N LEU A 32 6.51 -3.19 -8.87
CA LEU A 32 7.82 -2.69 -8.42
C LEU A 32 7.85 -1.15 -8.38
N VAL A 33 7.35 -0.49 -9.42
CA VAL A 33 7.23 0.98 -9.47
C VAL A 33 6.38 1.47 -8.31
N SER A 34 5.24 0.83 -8.04
CA SER A 34 4.37 1.16 -6.91
C SER A 34 5.09 1.01 -5.57
N ALA A 35 5.73 -0.13 -5.33
CA ALA A 35 6.41 -0.43 -4.08
C ALA A 35 7.58 0.54 -3.79
N ILE A 36 8.41 0.82 -4.79
CA ILE A 36 9.53 1.78 -4.67
C ILE A 36 8.99 3.19 -4.40
N SER A 37 7.92 3.58 -5.11
CA SER A 37 7.33 4.91 -4.97
C SER A 37 6.68 5.10 -3.61
N PHE A 38 5.84 4.17 -3.16
CA PHE A 38 5.22 4.26 -1.83
C PHE A 38 6.26 4.22 -0.71
N GLY A 39 7.26 3.34 -0.81
CA GLY A 39 8.31 3.18 0.19
C GLY A 39 9.10 4.45 0.47
N MET A 40 9.20 5.39 -0.48
CA MET A 40 9.86 6.68 -0.30
C MET A 40 9.10 7.61 0.66
N SER A 41 7.80 7.40 0.85
CA SER A 41 6.92 8.38 1.53
C SER A 41 7.31 8.65 2.98
N GLY A 42 7.74 7.63 3.73
CA GLY A 42 8.15 7.76 5.13
C GLY A 42 9.39 8.61 5.32
N ALA A 43 10.42 8.39 4.51
CA ALA A 43 11.65 9.15 4.56
C ALA A 43 11.43 10.63 4.21
N LEU A 44 10.64 10.90 3.16
CA LEU A 44 10.29 12.27 2.79
C LEU A 44 9.46 12.97 3.87
N ALA A 45 8.50 12.27 4.46
CA ALA A 45 7.69 12.81 5.55
C ALA A 45 8.53 13.13 6.78
N ARG A 46 9.52 12.29 7.13
CA ARG A 46 10.40 12.49 8.27
C ARG A 46 11.16 13.82 8.18
N GLY A 47 11.79 14.09 7.04
CA GLY A 47 12.51 15.36 6.84
C GLY A 47 11.59 16.58 6.92
N LEU A 48 10.38 16.51 6.38
CA LEU A 48 9.38 17.58 6.51
C LEU A 48 8.92 17.78 7.96
N ILE A 49 8.71 16.69 8.73
CA ILE A 49 8.36 16.75 10.16
C ILE A 49 9.41 17.52 10.94
N GLU A 50 10.69 17.28 10.68
CA GLU A 50 11.82 17.94 11.36
C GLU A 50 11.85 19.44 11.12
N THR A 51 11.32 19.92 10.00
CA THR A 51 11.17 21.37 9.72
C THR A 51 9.86 21.97 10.23
N GLY A 52 9.01 21.19 10.92
CA GLY A 52 7.80 21.65 11.58
C GLY A 52 6.48 21.39 10.83
N TRP A 53 6.52 20.63 9.73
CA TRP A 53 5.27 20.20 9.07
C TRP A 53 4.48 19.22 9.94
N SER A 54 3.17 19.40 10.01
CA SER A 54 2.30 18.44 10.69
C SER A 54 1.87 17.32 9.73
N PRO A 55 1.62 16.09 10.23
CA PRO A 55 1.09 14.99 9.43
C PRO A 55 -0.18 15.35 8.66
N GLY A 56 -1.09 16.12 9.28
CA GLY A 56 -2.31 16.59 8.63
C GLY A 56 -2.05 17.45 7.41
N ALA A 57 -1.15 18.44 7.53
CA ALA A 57 -0.80 19.35 6.43
C ALA A 57 -0.10 18.58 5.29
N MET A 58 0.85 17.70 5.61
CA MET A 58 1.53 16.86 4.60
C MET A 58 0.56 15.94 3.87
N THR A 59 -0.34 15.27 4.61
CA THR A 59 -1.32 14.37 4.01
C THR A 59 -2.29 15.15 3.12
N LEU A 60 -2.75 16.32 3.55
CA LEU A 60 -3.63 17.17 2.73
C LEU A 60 -2.96 17.57 1.42
N VAL A 61 -1.73 18.10 1.47
CA VAL A 61 -0.98 18.52 0.27
C VAL A 61 -0.72 17.31 -0.64
N ARG A 62 -0.26 16.18 -0.08
CA ARG A 62 -0.03 14.95 -0.82
C ARG A 62 -1.27 14.48 -1.59
N VAL A 63 -2.39 14.38 -0.89
CA VAL A 63 -3.65 13.86 -1.47
C VAL A 63 -4.24 14.87 -2.47
N ALA A 64 -4.17 16.17 -2.18
CA ALA A 64 -4.65 17.22 -3.08
C ALA A 64 -3.84 17.27 -4.39
N LEU A 65 -2.51 17.19 -4.32
CA LEU A 65 -1.64 17.13 -5.51
C LEU A 65 -1.95 15.88 -6.35
N ALA A 66 -2.09 14.72 -5.71
CA ALA A 66 -2.43 13.48 -6.41
C ALA A 66 -3.82 13.54 -7.04
N ALA A 67 -4.84 14.04 -6.31
CA ALA A 67 -6.18 14.25 -6.82
C ALA A 67 -6.19 15.18 -8.04
N GLY A 68 -5.48 16.31 -7.97
CA GLY A 68 -5.34 17.25 -9.07
C GLY A 68 -4.70 16.63 -10.29
N ALA A 69 -3.56 15.95 -10.10
CA ALA A 69 -2.82 15.29 -11.18
C ALA A 69 -3.65 14.18 -11.86
N LEU A 70 -4.44 13.42 -11.10
CA LEU A 70 -5.26 12.34 -11.65
C LEU A 70 -6.62 12.80 -12.19
N THR A 71 -7.06 14.04 -11.92
CA THR A 71 -8.37 14.53 -12.35
C THR A 71 -8.60 14.40 -13.87
N PRO A 72 -7.73 14.83 -14.78
CA PRO A 72 -7.98 14.69 -16.21
C PRO A 72 -8.15 13.22 -16.64
N PHE A 73 -7.33 12.34 -16.08
CA PHE A 73 -7.38 10.90 -16.39
C PHE A 73 -8.61 10.22 -15.77
N GLY A 74 -8.98 10.59 -14.54
CA GLY A 74 -10.17 10.09 -13.85
C GLY A 74 -11.46 10.46 -14.57
N LEU A 75 -11.57 11.71 -15.04
CA LEU A 75 -12.71 12.18 -15.84
C LEU A 75 -12.83 11.44 -17.17
N VAL A 76 -11.72 11.26 -17.88
CA VAL A 76 -11.69 10.47 -19.12
C VAL A 76 -12.08 9.01 -18.86
N ALA A 77 -11.56 8.40 -17.81
CA ALA A 77 -11.89 7.01 -17.45
C ALA A 77 -13.34 6.83 -17.03
N LEU A 78 -13.93 7.84 -16.38
CA LEU A 78 -15.34 7.86 -15.99
C LEU A 78 -16.28 7.90 -17.21
N ARG A 79 -15.84 8.54 -18.31
CA ARG A 79 -16.59 8.63 -19.58
C ARG A 79 -18.04 9.11 -19.37
N GLY A 80 -18.25 10.06 -18.49
CA GLY A 80 -19.59 10.64 -18.18
C GLY A 80 -20.50 9.75 -17.35
N ARG A 81 -20.07 8.56 -16.90
CA ARG A 81 -20.86 7.63 -16.08
C ARG A 81 -20.95 8.06 -14.61
N TRP A 82 -21.42 9.28 -14.34
CA TRP A 82 -21.54 9.86 -13.00
C TRP A 82 -22.41 9.05 -12.04
N GLY A 83 -23.35 8.25 -12.57
CA GLY A 83 -24.16 7.33 -11.77
C GLY A 83 -23.35 6.32 -10.97
N LEU A 84 -22.17 5.91 -11.48
CA LEU A 84 -21.26 5.00 -10.76
C LEU A 84 -20.74 5.63 -9.47
N LEU A 85 -20.37 6.91 -9.50
CA LEU A 85 -19.90 7.61 -8.30
C LEU A 85 -21.04 7.77 -7.29
N ARG A 86 -22.24 8.16 -7.74
CA ARG A 86 -23.40 8.33 -6.85
C ARG A 86 -23.79 7.03 -6.17
N ARG A 87 -23.77 5.91 -6.90
CA ARG A 87 -24.08 4.59 -6.36
C ARG A 87 -23.06 4.12 -5.32
N ASN A 88 -21.81 4.52 -5.46
CA ASN A 88 -20.69 4.09 -4.61
C ASN A 88 -20.23 5.16 -3.61
N LEU A 89 -21.03 6.19 -3.33
CA LEU A 89 -20.62 7.29 -2.43
C LEU A 89 -20.16 6.82 -1.05
N GLY A 90 -20.86 5.87 -0.43
CA GLY A 90 -20.47 5.32 0.87
C GLY A 90 -19.13 4.59 0.82
N LEU A 91 -18.89 3.79 -0.22
CA LEU A 91 -17.63 3.10 -0.45
C LEU A 91 -16.50 4.09 -0.70
N LEU A 92 -16.73 5.11 -1.54
CA LEU A 92 -15.74 6.16 -1.84
C LEU A 92 -15.42 7.00 -0.61
N ALA A 93 -16.42 7.30 0.24
CA ALA A 93 -16.21 8.01 1.50
C ALA A 93 -15.36 7.17 2.47
N ALA A 94 -15.68 5.89 2.65
CA ALA A 94 -14.89 4.98 3.50
C ALA A 94 -13.47 4.79 2.96
N TYR A 95 -13.33 4.57 1.64
CA TYR A 95 -12.02 4.44 0.99
C TYR A 95 -11.18 5.72 1.12
N GLY A 96 -11.78 6.88 0.82
CA GLY A 96 -11.12 8.18 0.93
C GLY A 96 -10.69 8.51 2.35
N ALA A 97 -11.58 8.30 3.33
CA ALA A 97 -11.31 8.64 4.72
C ALA A 97 -10.33 7.67 5.40
N ILE A 98 -10.48 6.37 5.20
CA ILE A 98 -9.74 5.35 5.96
C ILE A 98 -8.47 4.93 5.21
N ALA A 99 -8.59 4.57 3.93
CA ALA A 99 -7.46 4.05 3.16
C ALA A 99 -6.56 5.15 2.58
N VAL A 100 -7.16 6.19 1.97
CA VAL A 100 -6.40 7.23 1.25
C VAL A 100 -5.85 8.31 2.17
N VAL A 101 -6.62 8.69 3.18
CA VAL A 101 -6.23 9.72 4.17
C VAL A 101 -5.75 9.08 5.47
N GLY A 102 -6.54 8.18 6.03
CA GLY A 102 -6.30 7.60 7.35
C GLY A 102 -4.97 6.85 7.43
N ALA A 103 -4.68 5.97 6.46
CA ALA A 103 -3.43 5.22 6.44
C ALA A 103 -2.19 6.15 6.44
N PRO A 104 -1.99 7.05 5.44
CA PRO A 104 -0.81 7.91 5.43
C PRO A 104 -0.78 8.94 6.56
N PHE A 105 -1.93 9.45 7.01
CA PHE A 105 -1.98 10.34 8.17
C PHE A 105 -1.49 9.63 9.43
N CYS A 106 -1.96 8.42 9.68
CA CYS A 106 -1.52 7.61 10.81
C CYS A 106 -0.05 7.22 10.68
N TYR A 107 0.39 6.84 9.46
CA TYR A 107 1.78 6.50 9.20
C TYR A 107 2.72 7.69 9.44
N PHE A 108 2.41 8.87 8.91
CA PHE A 108 3.22 10.07 9.16
C PHE A 108 3.19 10.51 10.63
N SER A 109 2.07 10.27 11.33
CA SER A 109 2.00 10.47 12.78
C SER A 109 2.86 9.47 13.54
N ALA A 110 2.94 8.21 13.09
CA ALA A 110 3.86 7.23 13.67
C ALA A 110 5.33 7.63 13.48
N VAL A 111 5.70 8.08 12.28
CA VAL A 111 7.06 8.52 11.94
C VAL A 111 7.52 9.77 12.76
N GLN A 112 6.58 10.55 13.32
CA GLN A 112 6.93 11.59 14.30
C GLN A 112 7.49 11.02 15.61
N HIS A 113 7.14 9.78 15.95
CA HIS A 113 7.41 9.20 17.27
C HIS A 113 8.36 8.01 17.22
N MET A 114 8.64 7.46 16.04
CA MET A 114 9.53 6.31 15.84
C MET A 114 10.21 6.38 14.48
N GLN A 115 11.20 5.51 14.25
CA GLN A 115 11.88 5.40 12.96
C GLN A 115 10.94 4.88 11.86
N VAL A 116 11.27 5.20 10.61
CA VAL A 116 10.50 4.81 9.42
C VAL A 116 10.38 3.28 9.30
N GLY A 117 11.49 2.55 9.50
CA GLY A 117 11.51 1.09 9.39
C GLY A 117 10.53 0.36 10.31
N PRO A 118 10.58 0.55 11.63
CA PRO A 118 9.59 -0.01 12.55
C PRO A 118 8.14 0.40 12.24
N ALA A 119 7.90 1.66 11.86
CA ALA A 119 6.56 2.13 11.53
C ALA A 119 5.94 1.37 10.35
N ILE A 120 6.70 1.21 9.25
CA ILE A 120 6.22 0.48 8.05
C ILE A 120 6.06 -1.02 8.33
N LEU A 121 6.90 -1.62 9.16
CA LEU A 121 6.80 -3.02 9.51
C LEU A 121 5.51 -3.33 10.30
N ILE A 122 5.11 -2.42 11.21
CA ILE A 122 3.83 -2.54 11.92
C ILE A 122 2.66 -2.39 10.94
N GLU A 123 2.68 -1.40 10.06
CA GLU A 123 1.64 -1.19 9.05
C GLU A 123 1.47 -2.43 8.18
N PHE A 124 2.55 -3.07 7.75
CA PHE A 124 2.53 -4.26 6.90
C PHE A 124 2.17 -5.57 7.64
N THR A 125 1.75 -5.51 8.90
CA THR A 125 0.97 -6.59 9.53
C THR A 125 -0.51 -6.59 9.08
N ALA A 126 -0.94 -5.63 8.28
CA ALA A 126 -2.28 -5.51 7.69
C ALA A 126 -2.86 -6.82 7.10
N PRO A 127 -2.10 -7.70 6.42
CA PRO A 127 -2.63 -8.98 5.94
C PRO A 127 -3.20 -9.87 7.05
N ALA A 128 -2.65 -9.81 8.28
CA ALA A 128 -3.21 -10.55 9.42
C ALA A 128 -4.60 -10.02 9.81
N VAL A 129 -4.79 -8.69 9.75
CA VAL A 129 -6.10 -8.05 10.00
C VAL A 129 -7.10 -8.45 8.92
N VAL A 130 -6.69 -8.51 7.65
CA VAL A 130 -7.55 -8.98 6.56
C VAL A 130 -8.02 -10.41 6.80
N VAL A 131 -7.13 -11.31 7.22
CA VAL A 131 -7.49 -12.71 7.56
C VAL A 131 -8.50 -12.76 8.70
N VAL A 132 -8.27 -11.99 9.78
CA VAL A 132 -9.21 -11.92 10.91
C VAL A 132 -10.56 -11.38 10.46
N TYR A 133 -10.58 -10.34 9.64
CA TYR A 133 -11.80 -9.79 9.06
C TYR A 133 -12.58 -10.84 8.24
N LEU A 134 -11.90 -11.56 7.34
CA LEU A 134 -12.52 -12.61 6.53
C LEU A 134 -13.05 -13.76 7.38
N TRP A 135 -12.35 -14.12 8.45
CA TRP A 135 -12.80 -15.13 9.39
C TRP A 135 -14.09 -14.71 10.11
N LEU A 136 -14.11 -13.51 10.67
CA LEU A 136 -15.26 -13.00 11.43
C LEU A 136 -16.49 -12.72 10.53
N ARG A 137 -16.25 -12.21 9.32
CA ARG A 137 -17.32 -11.77 8.42
C ARG A 137 -17.88 -12.89 7.53
N HIS A 138 -17.00 -13.79 7.08
CA HIS A 138 -17.34 -14.84 6.12
C HIS A 138 -17.23 -16.27 6.71
N ALA A 139 -17.02 -16.39 8.03
CA ALA A 139 -16.83 -17.66 8.73
C ALA A 139 -15.71 -18.57 8.15
N GLN A 140 -14.81 -18.00 7.37
CA GLN A 140 -13.68 -18.71 6.78
C GLN A 140 -12.62 -18.98 7.87
N ARG A 141 -12.58 -20.22 8.38
CA ARG A 141 -11.61 -20.59 9.41
C ARG A 141 -10.20 -20.60 8.85
N PRO A 142 -9.25 -19.89 9.48
CA PRO A 142 -7.87 -19.88 9.04
C PRO A 142 -7.25 -21.28 9.14
N GLY A 143 -6.49 -21.69 8.13
CA GLY A 143 -5.75 -22.93 8.13
C GLY A 143 -4.57 -22.91 9.13
N ARG A 144 -4.00 -24.08 9.42
CA ARG A 144 -2.84 -24.19 10.33
C ARG A 144 -1.67 -23.32 9.86
N MET A 145 -1.44 -23.23 8.56
CA MET A 145 -0.35 -22.42 7.99
C MET A 145 -0.61 -20.92 8.17
N THR A 146 -1.87 -20.49 8.04
CA THR A 146 -2.29 -19.11 8.30
C THR A 146 -2.07 -18.75 9.77
N LEU A 147 -2.44 -19.64 10.71
CA LEU A 147 -2.22 -19.43 12.15
C LEU A 147 -0.72 -19.39 12.49
N ALA A 148 0.08 -20.31 11.93
CA ALA A 148 1.54 -20.31 12.13
C ALA A 148 2.16 -19.01 11.60
N GLY A 149 1.74 -18.55 10.42
CA GLY A 149 2.19 -17.29 9.82
C GLY A 149 1.81 -16.07 10.66
N ALA A 150 0.59 -16.04 11.20
CA ALA A 150 0.16 -14.97 12.10
C ALA A 150 0.97 -14.95 13.41
N GLY A 151 1.26 -16.14 13.98
CA GLY A 151 2.13 -16.27 15.16
C GLY A 151 3.56 -15.79 14.88
N LEU A 152 4.11 -16.13 13.71
CA LEU A 152 5.44 -15.68 13.28
C LEU A 152 5.50 -14.16 13.09
N ALA A 153 4.46 -13.57 12.49
CA ALA A 153 4.35 -12.12 12.34
C ALA A 153 4.22 -11.41 13.69
N ALA A 154 3.46 -11.98 14.63
CA ALA A 154 3.34 -11.45 16.00
C ALA A 154 4.68 -11.50 16.76
N LEU A 155 5.44 -12.60 16.64
CA LEU A 155 6.78 -12.70 17.22
C LEU A 155 7.72 -11.67 16.59
N GLY A 156 7.69 -11.52 15.26
CA GLY A 156 8.46 -10.51 14.55
C GLY A 156 8.13 -9.09 15.02
N LEU A 157 6.85 -8.79 15.27
CA LEU A 157 6.43 -7.50 15.78
C LEU A 157 7.03 -7.20 17.16
N VAL A 158 7.07 -8.19 18.07
CA VAL A 158 7.72 -8.04 19.38
C VAL A 158 9.20 -7.68 19.25
N LEU A 159 9.92 -8.28 18.29
CA LEU A 159 11.33 -7.97 18.03
C LEU A 159 11.50 -6.58 17.38
N VAL A 160 10.61 -6.20 16.46
CA VAL A 160 10.64 -4.86 15.82
C VAL A 160 10.44 -3.75 16.85
N LEU A 161 9.58 -3.97 17.82
CA LEU A 161 9.35 -3.04 18.92
C LEU A 161 10.54 -2.95 19.90
N ASP A 162 11.51 -3.85 19.74
CA ASP A 162 12.74 -3.90 20.53
C ASP A 162 12.50 -3.93 22.05
N LEU A 163 11.43 -4.62 22.46
CA LEU A 163 11.03 -4.74 23.87
C LEU A 163 12.08 -5.46 24.73
N VAL A 164 13.04 -6.13 24.09
CA VAL A 164 14.07 -6.94 24.73
C VAL A 164 15.27 -6.08 25.16
N SER A 165 15.61 -5.03 24.42
CA SER A 165 16.76 -4.17 24.69
C SER A 165 16.49 -3.08 25.75
N GLY A 166 15.22 -2.96 26.22
CA GLY A 166 14.81 -1.92 27.15
C GLY A 166 14.72 -0.52 26.53
N ALA A 167 14.72 -0.43 25.21
CA ALA A 167 14.44 0.83 24.52
C ALA A 167 13.05 1.35 24.89
N SER A 168 12.95 2.66 25.13
CA SER A 168 11.66 3.27 25.49
C SER A 168 10.68 3.14 24.33
N LEU A 169 9.63 2.31 24.53
CA LEU A 169 8.59 2.14 23.55
C LEU A 169 7.82 3.44 23.36
N SER A 170 7.79 3.94 22.15
CA SER A 170 6.89 5.05 21.81
C SER A 170 5.46 4.54 21.67
N VAL A 171 4.72 4.49 22.77
CA VAL A 171 3.30 4.08 22.74
C VAL A 171 2.49 4.89 21.72
N PRO A 172 2.61 6.24 21.63
CA PRO A 172 1.93 6.99 20.58
C PRO A 172 2.32 6.53 19.17
N GLY A 173 3.61 6.27 18.93
CA GLY A 173 4.09 5.80 17.62
C GLY A 173 3.48 4.46 17.23
N VAL A 174 3.42 3.50 18.16
CA VAL A 174 2.81 2.19 17.92
C VAL A 174 1.31 2.31 17.65
N LEU A 175 0.58 3.11 18.43
CA LEU A 175 -0.86 3.30 18.21
C LEU A 175 -1.15 3.92 16.84
N TRP A 176 -0.37 4.90 16.41
CA TRP A 176 -0.47 5.47 15.09
C TRP A 176 -0.14 4.46 13.98
N ALA A 177 0.92 3.66 14.14
CA ALA A 177 1.28 2.62 13.18
C ALA A 177 0.21 1.53 13.06
N LEU A 178 -0.45 1.15 14.18
CA LEU A 178 -1.62 0.27 14.16
C LEU A 178 -2.82 0.91 13.45
N GLY A 179 -3.01 2.22 13.59
CA GLY A 179 -4.00 2.96 12.80
C GLY A 179 -3.69 2.90 11.30
N ALA A 180 -2.43 3.07 10.91
CA ALA A 180 -1.98 2.92 9.52
C ALA A 180 -2.24 1.48 9.01
N MET A 181 -1.96 0.45 9.82
CA MET A 181 -2.27 -0.95 9.52
C MET A 181 -3.74 -1.17 9.19
N VAL A 182 -4.66 -0.60 9.97
CA VAL A 182 -6.10 -0.68 9.69
C VAL A 182 -6.45 0.01 8.37
N GLY A 183 -5.87 1.18 8.12
CA GLY A 183 -6.03 1.90 6.85
C GLY A 183 -5.51 1.10 5.65
N CYS A 184 -4.34 0.50 5.78
CA CYS A 184 -3.72 -0.36 4.78
C CYS A 184 -4.57 -1.64 4.51
N ALA A 185 -5.08 -2.29 5.57
CA ALA A 185 -6.01 -3.42 5.43
C ALA A 185 -7.28 -3.01 4.67
N THR A 186 -7.85 -1.85 4.98
CA THR A 186 -9.01 -1.29 4.28
C THR A 186 -8.71 -1.01 2.80
N TYR A 187 -7.51 -0.49 2.50
CA TYR A 187 -7.03 -0.33 1.13
C TYR A 187 -7.04 -1.65 0.36
N PHE A 188 -6.46 -2.71 0.92
CA PHE A 188 -6.43 -4.02 0.25
C PHE A 188 -7.81 -4.62 0.05
N ILE A 189 -8.70 -4.51 1.02
CA ILE A 189 -10.07 -5.05 0.94
C ILE A 189 -10.86 -4.33 -0.17
N ILE A 190 -10.90 -3.00 -0.15
CA ILE A 190 -11.71 -2.23 -1.10
C ILE A 190 -11.10 -2.23 -2.51
N SER A 191 -9.77 -2.20 -2.63
CA SER A 191 -9.09 -2.23 -3.95
C SER A 191 -9.22 -3.57 -4.66
N ALA A 192 -9.40 -4.67 -3.92
CA ALA A 192 -9.61 -6.00 -4.47
C ALA A 192 -11.06 -6.28 -4.88
N ASP A 193 -12.01 -5.50 -4.38
CA ASP A 193 -13.43 -5.64 -4.69
C ASP A 193 -13.73 -5.11 -6.10
N GLU A 194 -14.12 -6.02 -7.00
CA GLU A 194 -14.50 -5.69 -8.38
C GLU A 194 -16.03 -5.49 -8.55
N ASP A 195 -16.84 -5.90 -7.57
CA ASP A 195 -18.31 -5.89 -7.65
C ASP A 195 -18.88 -4.46 -7.63
N ASN A 196 -18.09 -3.48 -7.17
CA ASN A 196 -18.48 -2.07 -7.17
C ASN A 196 -18.59 -1.45 -8.59
N GLY A 197 -18.06 -2.12 -9.62
CA GLY A 197 -18.10 -1.69 -11.03
C GLY A 197 -17.28 -0.43 -11.35
N LEU A 198 -16.50 0.10 -10.39
CA LEU A 198 -15.65 1.26 -10.60
C LEU A 198 -14.37 0.86 -11.36
N PRO A 199 -14.00 1.56 -12.44
CA PRO A 199 -12.66 1.42 -13.00
C PRO A 199 -11.61 1.76 -11.93
N PRO A 200 -10.46 1.04 -11.89
CA PRO A 200 -9.43 1.27 -10.88
C PRO A 200 -8.97 2.71 -10.75
N LEU A 201 -8.74 3.36 -11.89
CA LEU A 201 -8.33 4.76 -11.93
C LEU A 201 -9.40 5.70 -11.39
N VAL A 202 -10.68 5.38 -11.59
CA VAL A 202 -11.81 6.16 -11.03
C VAL A 202 -11.89 5.98 -9.52
N LEU A 203 -11.69 4.76 -9.01
CA LEU A 203 -11.64 4.50 -7.56
C LEU A 203 -10.50 5.28 -6.90
N ALA A 204 -9.28 5.22 -7.47
CA ALA A 204 -8.14 5.96 -6.95
C ALA A 204 -8.39 7.48 -6.96
N TRP A 205 -8.78 8.02 -8.11
CA TRP A 205 -9.06 9.45 -8.27
C TRP A 205 -10.17 9.93 -7.33
N ALA A 206 -11.32 9.26 -7.33
CA ALA A 206 -12.46 9.66 -6.51
C ALA A 206 -12.15 9.54 -5.01
N GLY A 207 -11.42 8.50 -4.59
CA GLY A 207 -10.95 8.36 -3.21
C GLY A 207 -10.02 9.50 -2.80
N LEU A 208 -9.08 9.88 -3.67
CA LEU A 208 -8.18 11.02 -3.44
C LEU A 208 -8.96 12.35 -3.36
N VAL A 209 -9.92 12.58 -4.25
CA VAL A 209 -10.76 13.79 -4.23
C VAL A 209 -11.59 13.85 -2.94
N VAL A 210 -12.28 12.76 -2.59
CA VAL A 210 -13.09 12.70 -1.36
C VAL A 210 -12.21 12.87 -0.12
N GLY A 211 -11.05 12.23 -0.11
CA GLY A 211 -10.08 12.36 0.97
C GLY A 211 -9.55 13.78 1.12
N ALA A 212 -9.15 14.42 0.02
CA ALA A 212 -8.67 15.80 0.03
C ALA A 212 -9.75 16.77 0.54
N LEU A 213 -10.98 16.63 0.06
CA LEU A 213 -12.12 17.45 0.52
C LEU A 213 -12.41 17.22 2.01
N GLY A 214 -12.42 15.97 2.47
CA GLY A 214 -12.61 15.64 3.88
C GLY A 214 -11.54 16.26 4.78
N LEU A 215 -10.25 16.12 4.40
CA LEU A 215 -9.16 16.76 5.14
C LEU A 215 -9.23 18.29 5.11
N ALA A 216 -9.58 18.88 3.96
CA ALA A 216 -9.75 20.33 3.86
C ALA A 216 -10.86 20.84 4.80
N VAL A 217 -11.98 20.13 4.90
CA VAL A 217 -13.04 20.46 5.86
C VAL A 217 -12.52 20.36 7.29
N LEU A 218 -11.82 19.26 7.67
CA LEU A 218 -11.26 19.11 9.01
C LEU A 218 -10.22 20.19 9.35
N ALA A 219 -9.46 20.64 8.33
CA ALA A 219 -8.52 21.74 8.47
C ALA A 219 -9.25 23.08 8.75
N VAL A 220 -10.29 23.40 7.96
CA VAL A 220 -11.04 24.66 8.07
C VAL A 220 -11.79 24.74 9.41
N VAL A 221 -12.36 23.64 9.88
CA VAL A 221 -13.05 23.59 11.18
C VAL A 221 -12.09 23.51 12.38
N GLY A 222 -10.76 23.46 12.14
CA GLY A 222 -9.75 23.48 13.18
C GLY A 222 -9.61 22.16 13.99
N LEU A 223 -10.16 21.06 13.48
CA LEU A 223 -10.09 19.74 14.15
C LEU A 223 -8.73 19.06 14.00
N LEU A 224 -7.93 19.47 12.99
CA LEU A 224 -6.59 18.94 12.78
C LEU A 224 -5.56 20.08 12.79
N PRO A 225 -4.43 19.93 13.50
CA PRO A 225 -3.36 20.91 13.45
C PRO A 225 -2.72 20.92 12.05
N MET A 226 -2.86 22.05 11.35
CA MET A 226 -2.30 22.28 10.02
C MET A 226 -1.10 23.22 10.13
N ARG A 227 0.07 22.66 10.47
CA ARG A 227 1.32 23.41 10.50
C ARG A 227 2.10 23.15 9.23
N ALA A 228 2.62 24.21 8.64
CA ALA A 228 3.49 24.19 7.47
C ALA A 228 4.72 25.06 7.74
N SER A 229 5.82 24.76 7.09
CA SER A 229 7.07 25.49 7.19
C SER A 229 7.64 25.72 5.80
N THR A 230 8.30 26.85 5.59
CA THR A 230 9.06 27.14 4.36
C THR A 230 10.56 26.93 4.52
N ALA A 231 10.98 26.36 5.66
CA ALA A 231 12.38 26.00 5.89
C ALA A 231 12.80 24.87 4.95
N SER A 232 14.04 24.92 4.46
CA SER A 232 14.63 23.83 3.69
C SER A 232 14.69 22.57 4.53
N THR A 233 14.48 21.43 3.89
CA THR A 233 14.64 20.10 4.48
C THR A 233 15.99 19.52 4.07
N SER A 234 16.63 18.74 4.92
CA SER A 234 17.88 18.07 4.59
C SER A 234 17.65 16.58 4.36
N TYR A 235 18.17 16.05 3.25
CA TYR A 235 18.17 14.63 2.91
C TYR A 235 19.56 14.25 2.41
N ALA A 236 20.15 13.20 2.99
CA ALA A 236 21.50 12.75 2.65
C ALA A 236 22.53 13.93 2.68
N ASP A 237 22.44 14.78 3.69
CA ASP A 237 23.28 15.98 3.89
C ASP A 237 23.14 17.06 2.79
N VAL A 238 22.07 16.98 1.97
CA VAL A 238 21.77 17.97 0.93
C VAL A 238 20.51 18.75 1.33
N ASP A 239 20.62 20.08 1.34
CA ASP A 239 19.49 20.95 1.59
C ASP A 239 18.59 21.05 0.36
N VAL A 240 17.32 20.72 0.55
CA VAL A 240 16.29 20.69 -0.49
C VAL A 240 15.18 21.67 -0.12
N ALA A 241 14.72 22.45 -1.08
CA ALA A 241 13.61 23.38 -0.87
C ALA A 241 12.32 22.61 -0.45
N TRP A 242 11.62 23.12 0.55
CA TRP A 242 10.46 22.50 1.20
C TRP A 242 9.37 21.97 0.25
N TRP A 243 9.19 22.62 -0.89
CA TRP A 243 8.17 22.23 -1.88
C TRP A 243 8.55 20.97 -2.70
N VAL A 244 9.84 20.66 -2.83
CA VAL A 244 10.32 19.50 -3.60
C VAL A 244 9.84 18.17 -2.99
N PRO A 245 10.11 17.89 -1.68
CA PRO A 245 9.60 16.66 -1.08
C PRO A 245 8.07 16.58 -1.06
N LEU A 246 7.35 17.70 -0.98
CA LEU A 246 5.89 17.72 -1.09
C LEU A 246 5.41 17.34 -2.50
N LEU A 247 6.05 17.84 -3.55
CA LEU A 247 5.74 17.44 -4.91
C LEU A 247 6.00 15.95 -5.13
N VAL A 248 7.13 15.43 -4.63
CA VAL A 248 7.44 14.00 -4.71
C VAL A 248 6.43 13.18 -3.92
N LEU A 249 6.04 13.61 -2.71
CA LEU A 249 4.98 12.98 -1.91
C LEU A 249 3.65 12.91 -2.67
N GLY A 250 3.25 14.00 -3.34
CA GLY A 250 1.98 14.05 -4.08
C GLY A 250 2.01 13.29 -5.40
N LEU A 251 3.02 13.54 -6.23
CA LEU A 251 3.04 13.03 -7.60
C LEU A 251 3.63 11.63 -7.71
N VAL A 252 4.71 11.34 -6.96
CA VAL A 252 5.38 10.03 -7.02
C VAL A 252 4.79 9.07 -6.01
N THR A 253 4.80 9.45 -4.70
CA THR A 253 4.37 8.51 -3.65
C THR A 253 2.85 8.42 -3.48
N ALA A 254 2.07 9.20 -4.21
CA ALA A 254 0.62 9.06 -4.25
C ALA A 254 0.12 8.85 -5.68
N ALA A 255 0.13 9.83 -6.58
CA ALA A 255 -0.49 9.69 -7.89
C ALA A 255 0.08 8.50 -8.69
N LEU A 256 1.40 8.46 -8.91
CA LEU A 256 2.06 7.36 -9.63
C LEU A 256 1.91 6.03 -8.90
N ALA A 257 2.14 6.01 -7.58
CA ALA A 257 2.11 4.80 -6.78
C ALA A 257 0.72 4.13 -6.77
N TYR A 258 -0.36 4.90 -6.59
CA TYR A 258 -1.72 4.37 -6.65
C TYR A 258 -2.08 3.84 -8.04
N VAL A 259 -1.76 4.58 -9.11
CA VAL A 259 -2.05 4.13 -10.49
C VAL A 259 -1.28 2.85 -10.81
N ALA A 260 0.02 2.82 -10.48
CA ALA A 260 0.85 1.65 -10.71
C ALA A 260 0.40 0.44 -9.87
N GLY A 261 0.08 0.64 -8.58
CA GLY A 261 -0.37 -0.43 -7.68
C GLY A 261 -1.70 -1.06 -8.13
N ILE A 262 -2.67 -0.25 -8.54
CA ILE A 262 -3.94 -0.74 -9.07
C ILE A 262 -3.74 -1.43 -10.42
N ALA A 263 -2.88 -0.87 -11.29
CA ALA A 263 -2.55 -1.50 -12.58
C ALA A 263 -1.85 -2.85 -12.39
N ALA A 264 -1.01 -2.98 -11.38
CA ALA A 264 -0.38 -4.24 -10.98
C ALA A 264 -1.43 -5.26 -10.50
N GLY A 265 -2.30 -4.87 -9.57
CA GLY A 265 -3.35 -5.73 -9.01
C GLY A 265 -4.23 -6.34 -10.10
N ARG A 266 -4.62 -5.54 -11.09
CA ARG A 266 -5.43 -6.00 -12.24
C ARG A 266 -4.72 -6.96 -13.19
N ARG A 267 -3.38 -6.90 -13.26
CA ARG A 267 -2.59 -7.77 -14.15
C ARG A 267 -2.13 -9.05 -13.47
N LEU A 268 -1.74 -8.95 -12.21
CA LEU A 268 -1.14 -10.04 -11.43
C LEU A 268 -2.19 -10.85 -10.65
N GLY A 269 -3.40 -10.29 -10.47
CA GLY A 269 -4.34 -10.77 -9.48
C GLY A 269 -3.90 -10.38 -8.05
N SER A 270 -4.85 -10.36 -7.12
CA SER A 270 -4.66 -9.92 -5.74
C SER A 270 -3.50 -10.63 -5.03
N ARG A 271 -3.30 -11.89 -5.34
CA ARG A 271 -2.31 -12.74 -4.71
C ARG A 271 -0.87 -12.33 -5.03
N LEU A 272 -0.48 -12.30 -6.31
CA LEU A 272 0.88 -11.98 -6.72
C LEU A 272 1.19 -10.51 -6.44
N ALA A 273 0.23 -9.61 -6.69
CA ALA A 273 0.35 -8.20 -6.38
C ALA A 273 0.65 -7.95 -4.89
N SER A 274 0.00 -8.68 -3.99
CA SER A 274 0.23 -8.54 -2.55
C SER A 274 1.56 -9.12 -2.06
N PHE A 275 2.14 -10.11 -2.76
CA PHE A 275 3.52 -10.54 -2.48
C PHE A 275 4.53 -9.47 -2.90
N VAL A 276 4.33 -8.88 -4.09
CA VAL A 276 5.23 -7.84 -4.58
C VAL A 276 5.10 -6.55 -3.75
N ALA A 277 3.92 -6.29 -3.17
CA ALA A 277 3.73 -5.18 -2.24
C ALA A 277 4.63 -5.25 -0.99
N LEU A 278 5.10 -6.45 -0.58
CA LEU A 278 6.08 -6.58 0.50
C LEU A 278 7.43 -5.92 0.17
N LEU A 279 7.74 -5.71 -1.12
CA LEU A 279 8.91 -4.95 -1.54
C LEU A 279 8.83 -3.47 -1.11
N GLU A 280 7.64 -2.95 -0.82
CA GLU A 280 7.48 -1.60 -0.26
C GLU A 280 8.18 -1.46 1.10
N VAL A 281 8.12 -2.50 1.94
CA VAL A 281 8.85 -2.51 3.22
C VAL A 281 10.35 -2.41 2.99
N VAL A 282 10.86 -3.21 2.05
CA VAL A 282 12.30 -3.19 1.70
C VAL A 282 12.69 -1.82 1.11
N ALA A 283 11.85 -1.29 0.21
CA ALA A 283 12.06 0.03 -0.38
C ALA A 283 12.02 1.13 0.68
N SER A 284 11.12 1.05 1.66
CA SER A 284 11.02 2.04 2.75
C SER A 284 12.26 2.05 3.63
N VAL A 285 12.78 0.88 4.00
CA VAL A 285 14.05 0.78 4.76
C VAL A 285 15.22 1.29 3.92
N PHE A 286 15.26 0.97 2.63
CA PHE A 286 16.30 1.48 1.71
C PHE A 286 16.26 3.01 1.60
N TRP A 287 15.09 3.62 1.43
CA TRP A 287 14.95 5.08 1.36
C TRP A 287 15.25 5.77 2.69
N ALA A 288 14.87 5.17 3.83
CA ALA A 288 15.24 5.68 5.16
C ALA A 288 16.75 5.67 5.36
N TRP A 289 17.42 4.60 4.95
CA TRP A 289 18.87 4.55 4.97
C TRP A 289 19.51 5.58 4.04
N LEU A 290 19.06 5.67 2.80
CA LEU A 290 19.64 6.53 1.78
C LEU A 290 19.45 8.03 2.09
N LEU A 291 18.24 8.40 2.54
CA LEU A 291 17.85 9.81 2.71
C LEU A 291 18.07 10.34 4.14
N LEU A 292 18.02 9.47 5.16
CA LEU A 292 18.04 9.87 6.57
C LEU A 292 19.17 9.22 7.36
N HIS A 293 19.96 8.34 6.74
CA HIS A 293 20.95 7.50 7.42
C HIS A 293 20.36 6.64 8.56
N GLU A 294 19.04 6.40 8.53
CA GLU A 294 18.36 5.52 9.47
C GLU A 294 18.48 4.06 9.04
N LEU A 295 19.16 3.23 9.86
CA LEU A 295 19.16 1.78 9.70
C LEU A 295 18.52 1.14 10.93
N PRO A 296 17.57 0.19 10.73
CA PRO A 296 17.05 -0.60 11.83
C PRO A 296 18.17 -1.40 12.51
N GLY A 297 18.08 -1.56 13.83
CA GLY A 297 18.99 -2.42 14.58
C GLY A 297 18.87 -3.89 14.14
N ALA A 298 19.89 -4.71 14.46
CA ALA A 298 19.92 -6.12 14.06
C ALA A 298 18.69 -6.92 14.56
N VAL A 299 18.22 -6.65 15.78
CA VAL A 299 17.00 -7.26 16.35
C VAL A 299 15.75 -6.85 15.57
N GLN A 300 15.65 -5.57 15.20
CA GLN A 300 14.55 -5.05 14.40
C GLN A 300 14.55 -5.64 12.99
N LEU A 301 15.73 -5.79 12.36
CA LEU A 301 15.87 -6.46 11.06
C LEU A 301 15.42 -7.92 11.11
N LEU A 302 15.83 -8.67 12.15
CA LEU A 302 15.36 -10.02 12.37
C LEU A 302 13.84 -10.06 12.53
N GLY A 303 13.28 -9.17 13.34
CA GLY A 303 11.83 -9.02 13.51
C GLY A 303 11.12 -8.72 12.19
N GLY A 304 11.69 -7.83 11.36
CA GLY A 304 11.19 -7.52 10.01
C GLY A 304 11.15 -8.75 9.11
N ILE A 305 12.22 -9.55 9.09
CA ILE A 305 12.27 -10.82 8.33
C ILE A 305 11.18 -11.78 8.81
N LEU A 306 10.97 -11.91 10.11
CA LEU A 306 9.91 -12.76 10.67
C LEU A 306 8.51 -12.27 10.30
N ILE A 307 8.26 -10.94 10.32
CA ILE A 307 6.98 -10.37 9.86
C ILE A 307 6.75 -10.72 8.39
N LEU A 308 7.73 -10.45 7.52
CA LEU A 308 7.61 -10.74 6.10
C LEU A 308 7.39 -12.23 5.82
N ALA A 309 8.14 -13.11 6.49
CA ALA A 309 7.95 -14.55 6.41
C ALA A 309 6.57 -14.98 6.91
N GLY A 310 6.10 -14.40 8.01
CA GLY A 310 4.77 -14.62 8.56
C GLY A 310 3.66 -14.23 7.58
N VAL A 311 3.76 -13.05 6.95
CA VAL A 311 2.81 -12.59 5.93
C VAL A 311 2.81 -13.51 4.70
N VAL A 312 3.98 -13.97 4.25
CA VAL A 312 4.11 -14.96 3.18
C VAL A 312 3.41 -16.27 3.56
N ALA A 313 3.64 -16.77 4.77
CA ALA A 313 3.02 -18.00 5.28
C ALA A 313 1.48 -17.87 5.37
N VAL A 314 0.96 -16.74 5.86
CA VAL A 314 -0.49 -16.45 5.86
C VAL A 314 -1.05 -16.57 4.45
N LYS A 315 -0.44 -15.92 3.46
CA LYS A 315 -0.89 -15.94 2.07
C LYS A 315 -0.79 -17.31 1.39
N LEU A 316 0.22 -18.09 1.73
CA LEU A 316 0.33 -19.48 1.26
C LEU A 316 -0.75 -20.37 1.90
N GLY A 317 -1.11 -20.11 3.16
CA GLY A 317 -2.16 -20.82 3.89
C GLY A 317 -3.57 -20.58 3.33
N GLU A 318 -3.86 -19.39 2.82
CA GLU A 318 -5.13 -19.09 2.14
C GLU A 318 -5.36 -19.95 0.89
N ARG A 319 -4.31 -20.42 0.24
CA ARG A 319 -4.37 -21.33 -0.93
C ARG A 319 -5.06 -22.65 -0.61
N SER A 320 -4.85 -23.19 0.56
CA SER A 320 -5.30 -24.52 0.91
C SER A 320 -6.80 -24.58 1.23
N VAL A 321 -7.44 -23.45 1.48
CA VAL A 321 -8.87 -23.37 1.83
C VAL A 321 -9.76 -23.33 0.58
N VAL A 322 -9.33 -22.64 -0.49
CA VAL A 322 -10.10 -22.48 -1.73
C VAL A 322 -10.15 -23.78 -2.58
N THR A 323 -9.19 -24.68 -2.39
CA THR A 323 -9.08 -25.93 -3.18
C THR A 323 -9.87 -27.12 -2.59
N ARG A 324 -10.54 -26.95 -1.45
CA ARG A 324 -11.44 -27.98 -0.88
C ARG A 324 -12.91 -27.66 -1.16
N GLU A 325 -13.27 -27.62 -2.43
CA GLU A 325 -14.66 -27.78 -2.83
C GLU A 325 -15.04 -29.26 -2.63
N PRO A 326 -16.12 -29.60 -1.92
CA PRO A 326 -16.53 -30.97 -1.78
C PRO A 326 -16.92 -31.49 -3.16
N ALA A 327 -16.42 -32.69 -3.51
CA ALA A 327 -16.85 -33.39 -4.70
C ALA A 327 -18.41 -33.50 -4.70
N PRO A 328 -19.08 -33.27 -5.83
CA PRO A 328 -20.51 -33.46 -5.91
C PRO A 328 -20.84 -34.92 -5.62
N ALA A 329 -21.82 -35.11 -4.69
CA ALA A 329 -22.33 -36.41 -4.30
C ALA A 329 -23.15 -37.04 -5.43
#